data_8d0ff6fbf646374d130d54c36f835a55
#
_entry.id   8d0ff6fbf646374d130d54c36f835a55
#
_cell.length_a   1.000
_cell.length_b   1.000
_cell.length_c   1.000
_cell.angle_alpha   90.00
_cell.angle_beta   90.00
_cell.angle_gamma   90.00
#
_symmetry.space_group_name_H-M   'P 1'
#
loop_
_entity.id
_entity.type
_entity.pdbx_description
1 polymer ?
#
loop_
_entity_poly.entity_id
_entity_poly.type
_entity_poly.pdbx_seq_one_letter_code
_entity_poly.pdbx_strand_id
1 'polypeptide(L)'
;MTEFDLSTREGRWKHFGSVDPVKGTKPTTKSEMTDLQSTHKNFLFEIEEVGIKNLIYPVNIDRFQTTGRFSFSTSLNKDEKGINMSRILESVEKHYNNGLELNFNTLYQVLRTLQTNMNQNSAGVDVSGKWFFDRFSPVTNIKAVGNADVTYGLAIEQDKITRKEITIEASVTTLCPCSKEISEYSAHNQRGIVTVKVYLDKDNDVVDDYKDKILDAMEANASSILYPILKRPDEKRVTERAYENPRFVEDLIRLVSADLVEFDWIDG
;
A
#
# COMPACT_ATOMS: atom_id res chain seq x y z
N MET A 1 -33.77 -41.45 -7.31
CA MET A 1 -32.68 -40.60 -6.74
C MET A 1 -31.60 -41.57 -6.31
N THR A 2 -30.42 -41.45 -6.88
CA THR A 2 -29.26 -42.28 -6.49
C THR A 2 -28.82 -41.84 -5.11
N GLU A 3 -28.97 -42.74 -4.14
CA GLU A 3 -28.55 -42.49 -2.76
C GLU A 3 -27.03 -42.62 -2.70
N PHE A 4 -26.34 -41.54 -2.35
CA PHE A 4 -24.87 -41.50 -2.24
C PHE A 4 -24.47 -41.95 -0.83
N ASP A 5 -23.40 -42.72 -0.71
CA ASP A 5 -22.83 -43.10 0.58
C ASP A 5 -22.20 -41.90 1.30
N LEU A 6 -22.94 -41.29 2.20
CA LEU A 6 -22.51 -40.12 2.97
C LEU A 6 -21.39 -40.40 4.00
N SER A 7 -21.10 -41.68 4.27
CA SER A 7 -19.98 -42.04 5.14
C SER A 7 -18.64 -41.79 4.47
N THR A 8 -18.59 -41.82 3.15
CA THR A 8 -17.39 -41.56 2.35
C THR A 8 -17.27 -40.08 1.92
N ARG A 9 -16.04 -39.62 1.76
CA ARG A 9 -15.78 -38.27 1.24
C ARG A 9 -16.32 -38.08 -0.17
N GLU A 10 -16.14 -39.07 -1.03
CA GLU A 10 -16.63 -39.07 -2.39
C GLU A 10 -18.16 -39.06 -2.48
N GLY A 11 -18.83 -39.85 -1.66
CA GLY A 11 -20.29 -39.85 -1.58
C GLY A 11 -20.86 -38.51 -1.13
N ARG A 12 -20.23 -37.86 -0.16
CA ARG A 12 -20.58 -36.49 0.23
C ARG A 12 -20.42 -35.49 -0.89
N TRP A 13 -19.29 -35.53 -1.61
CA TRP A 13 -19.06 -34.63 -2.76
C TRP A 13 -20.14 -34.82 -3.83
N LYS A 14 -20.48 -36.04 -4.20
CA LYS A 14 -21.51 -36.32 -5.18
C LYS A 14 -22.90 -35.89 -4.70
N HIS A 15 -23.20 -36.09 -3.41
CA HIS A 15 -24.46 -35.61 -2.81
C HIS A 15 -24.62 -34.11 -2.91
N PHE A 16 -23.54 -33.34 -2.75
CA PHE A 16 -23.52 -31.89 -2.86
C PHE A 16 -23.20 -31.35 -4.29
N GLY A 17 -23.36 -32.18 -5.32
CA GLY A 17 -23.37 -31.76 -6.71
C GLY A 17 -22.07 -31.97 -7.49
N SER A 18 -21.05 -32.62 -6.90
CA SER A 18 -19.89 -33.03 -7.70
C SER A 18 -20.28 -34.12 -8.70
N VAL A 19 -19.80 -33.98 -9.93
CA VAL A 19 -20.06 -34.92 -11.01
C VAL A 19 -18.77 -35.52 -11.53
N ASP A 20 -18.86 -36.75 -12.08
CA ASP A 20 -17.71 -37.35 -12.75
C ASP A 20 -17.45 -36.64 -14.09
N PRO A 21 -16.19 -36.41 -14.45
CA PRO A 21 -15.86 -35.75 -15.71
C PRO A 21 -16.25 -36.63 -16.91
N VAL A 22 -16.83 -36.01 -17.93
CA VAL A 22 -17.04 -36.67 -19.22
C VAL A 22 -15.71 -36.72 -19.95
N LYS A 23 -15.07 -37.87 -20.01
CA LYS A 23 -13.76 -38.07 -20.62
C LYS A 23 -13.80 -37.94 -22.14
N GLY A 24 -12.73 -37.44 -22.75
CA GLY A 24 -12.49 -37.48 -24.18
C GLY A 24 -13.16 -36.38 -25.02
N THR A 25 -13.80 -35.35 -24.37
CA THR A 25 -14.51 -34.29 -25.09
C THR A 25 -13.76 -32.96 -25.16
N LYS A 26 -12.66 -32.82 -24.41
CA LYS A 26 -11.89 -31.57 -24.31
C LYS A 26 -10.43 -31.81 -24.67
N PRO A 27 -9.76 -30.82 -25.28
CA PRO A 27 -8.35 -30.93 -25.61
C PRO A 27 -7.50 -31.05 -24.34
N THR A 28 -6.40 -31.80 -24.45
CA THR A 28 -5.45 -32.02 -23.31
C THR A 28 -4.14 -31.26 -23.50
N THR A 29 -3.83 -30.83 -24.71
CA THR A 29 -2.62 -30.09 -25.03
C THR A 29 -2.90 -28.59 -25.09
N LYS A 30 -1.95 -27.75 -24.62
CA LYS A 30 -2.10 -26.28 -24.60
C LYS A 30 -2.38 -25.70 -25.98
N SER A 31 -1.80 -26.28 -27.04
CA SER A 31 -1.96 -25.80 -28.42
C SER A 31 -3.39 -26.01 -28.98
N GLU A 32 -4.14 -26.94 -28.41
CA GLU A 32 -5.51 -27.24 -28.82
C GLU A 32 -6.57 -26.52 -27.96
N MET A 33 -6.14 -25.92 -26.84
CA MET A 33 -7.04 -25.19 -25.97
C MET A 33 -7.31 -23.79 -26.52
N THR A 34 -8.58 -23.44 -26.66
CA THR A 34 -8.99 -22.12 -27.13
C THR A 34 -8.74 -21.08 -26.04
N ASP A 35 -7.95 -20.06 -26.35
CA ASP A 35 -7.81 -18.86 -25.51
C ASP A 35 -8.98 -17.91 -25.80
N LEU A 36 -10.02 -18.00 -24.98
CA LEU A 36 -11.21 -17.16 -25.14
C LEU A 36 -10.95 -15.69 -24.77
N GLN A 37 -9.99 -15.41 -23.92
CA GLN A 37 -9.67 -14.04 -23.47
C GLN A 37 -8.97 -13.26 -24.59
N SER A 38 -8.13 -13.92 -25.39
CA SER A 38 -7.47 -13.35 -26.56
C SER A 38 -8.33 -13.34 -27.81
N THR A 39 -9.66 -13.51 -27.70
CA THR A 39 -10.57 -13.40 -28.84
C THR A 39 -10.65 -11.95 -29.30
N HIS A 40 -10.31 -11.69 -30.57
CA HIS A 40 -10.39 -10.38 -31.20
C HIS A 40 -11.73 -10.18 -31.91
N LYS A 41 -12.50 -9.20 -31.46
CA LYS A 41 -13.68 -8.64 -32.11
C LYS A 41 -14.04 -7.33 -31.44
N ASN A 42 -14.95 -6.55 -32.04
CA ASN A 42 -15.43 -5.32 -31.41
C ASN A 42 -16.34 -5.66 -30.20
N PHE A 43 -15.88 -5.32 -28.99
CA PHE A 43 -16.63 -5.45 -27.74
C PHE A 43 -17.24 -4.11 -27.26
N LEU A 44 -17.36 -3.13 -28.15
CA LEU A 44 -18.02 -1.84 -28.00
C LEU A 44 -17.22 -0.79 -27.23
N PHE A 45 -16.71 -1.11 -26.07
CA PHE A 45 -16.07 -0.16 -25.18
C PHE A 45 -14.69 -0.64 -24.76
N GLU A 46 -13.78 0.30 -24.62
CA GLU A 46 -12.54 0.15 -23.90
C GLU A 46 -12.84 0.15 -22.40
N ILE A 47 -12.05 -0.61 -21.61
CA ILE A 47 -12.10 -0.60 -20.15
C ILE A 47 -10.82 0.08 -19.68
N GLU A 48 -10.98 1.20 -18.98
CA GLU A 48 -9.82 1.99 -18.48
C GLU A 48 -9.03 1.22 -17.42
N GLU A 49 -9.75 0.56 -16.49
CA GLU A 49 -9.11 -0.21 -15.43
C GLU A 49 -9.81 -1.56 -15.19
N VAL A 50 -9.04 -2.63 -15.33
CA VAL A 50 -9.43 -3.99 -14.94
C VAL A 50 -8.23 -4.67 -14.26
N GLY A 51 -8.46 -5.41 -13.18
CA GLY A 51 -7.33 -5.99 -12.45
C GLY A 51 -7.73 -6.82 -11.25
N ILE A 52 -6.79 -6.97 -10.32
CA ILE A 52 -6.98 -7.72 -9.07
C ILE A 52 -6.69 -6.83 -7.86
N LYS A 53 -7.39 -7.10 -6.75
CA LYS A 53 -7.18 -6.40 -5.47
C LYS A 53 -6.89 -7.41 -4.36
N ASN A 54 -6.26 -6.90 -3.30
CA ASN A 54 -5.96 -7.68 -2.09
C ASN A 54 -5.02 -8.88 -2.32
N LEU A 55 -4.14 -8.81 -3.30
CA LEU A 55 -3.07 -9.77 -3.47
C LEU A 55 -2.03 -9.57 -2.35
N ILE A 56 -1.71 -10.63 -1.63
CA ILE A 56 -0.77 -10.59 -0.50
C ILE A 56 0.56 -11.19 -0.92
N TYR A 57 1.65 -10.42 -0.74
CA TYR A 57 3.02 -10.85 -0.99
C TYR A 57 3.97 -10.40 0.12
N PRO A 58 5.03 -11.16 0.40
CA PRO A 58 6.16 -10.69 1.22
C PRO A 58 6.87 -9.54 0.50
N VAL A 59 7.11 -8.45 1.21
CA VAL A 59 7.83 -7.28 0.70
C VAL A 59 8.94 -6.89 1.67
N ASN A 60 9.99 -6.28 1.15
CA ASN A 60 11.02 -5.63 1.94
C ASN A 60 10.80 -4.12 1.86
N ILE A 61 10.67 -3.46 2.99
CA ILE A 61 10.66 -2.01 3.09
C ILE A 61 11.90 -1.61 3.89
N ASP A 62 12.86 -0.98 3.22
CA ASP A 62 14.19 -0.75 3.76
C ASP A 62 14.81 -2.10 4.21
N ARG A 63 15.20 -2.23 5.48
CA ARG A 63 15.80 -3.45 6.02
C ARG A 63 14.80 -4.48 6.59
N PHE A 64 13.51 -4.18 6.60
CA PHE A 64 12.52 -5.02 7.24
C PHE A 64 11.64 -5.75 6.23
N GLN A 65 11.48 -7.06 6.43
CA GLN A 65 10.49 -7.83 5.70
C GLN A 65 9.12 -7.68 6.36
N THR A 66 8.10 -7.45 5.55
CA THR A 66 6.72 -7.30 5.98
C THR A 66 5.76 -7.85 4.94
N THR A 67 4.47 -7.68 5.16
CA THR A 67 3.42 -8.10 4.22
C THR A 67 2.97 -6.92 3.39
N GLY A 68 3.07 -7.03 2.08
CA GLY A 68 2.50 -6.08 1.12
C GLY A 68 1.11 -6.54 0.66
N ARG A 69 0.16 -5.60 0.60
CA ARG A 69 -1.18 -5.79 0.04
C ARG A 69 -1.27 -5.00 -1.26
N PHE A 70 -1.34 -5.72 -2.38
CA PHE A 70 -1.30 -5.16 -3.72
C PHE A 70 -2.68 -5.08 -4.37
N SER A 71 -2.89 -4.03 -5.14
CA SER A 71 -3.93 -3.91 -6.14
C SER A 71 -3.26 -3.58 -7.47
N PHE A 72 -3.46 -4.41 -8.49
CA PHE A 72 -2.94 -4.16 -9.83
C PHE A 72 -4.08 -3.92 -10.80
N SER A 73 -3.89 -2.97 -11.71
CA SER A 73 -4.80 -2.68 -12.81
C SER A 73 -4.07 -2.51 -14.13
N THR A 74 -4.79 -2.70 -15.22
CA THR A 74 -4.36 -2.44 -16.59
C THR A 74 -5.57 -2.02 -17.42
N SER A 75 -5.36 -1.35 -18.55
CA SER A 75 -6.41 -1.13 -19.52
C SER A 75 -6.79 -2.42 -20.26
N LEU A 76 -7.94 -2.41 -20.92
CA LEU A 76 -8.34 -3.45 -21.86
C LEU A 76 -8.94 -2.80 -23.11
N ASN A 77 -8.29 -3.01 -24.23
CA ASN A 77 -8.74 -2.47 -25.52
C ASN A 77 -10.10 -3.04 -25.92
N LYS A 78 -10.90 -2.24 -26.64
CA LYS A 78 -12.25 -2.62 -27.09
C LYS A 78 -12.31 -3.79 -28.05
N ASP A 79 -11.19 -4.20 -28.65
CA ASP A 79 -11.07 -5.33 -29.57
C ASP A 79 -10.62 -6.63 -28.91
N GLU A 80 -10.35 -6.61 -27.61
CA GLU A 80 -9.98 -7.77 -26.80
C GLU A 80 -11.10 -8.13 -25.79
N LYS A 81 -11.35 -9.43 -25.63
CA LYS A 81 -12.43 -9.92 -24.77
C LYS A 81 -12.14 -9.79 -23.30
N GLY A 82 -10.89 -9.95 -22.87
CA GLY A 82 -10.50 -9.92 -21.46
C GLY A 82 -9.01 -10.05 -21.26
N ILE A 83 -8.56 -9.78 -20.04
CA ILE A 83 -7.17 -9.95 -19.62
C ILE A 83 -6.92 -11.33 -19.02
N ASN A 84 -5.71 -11.83 -19.18
CA ASN A 84 -5.24 -13.06 -18.54
C ASN A 84 -4.73 -12.75 -17.14
N MET A 85 -5.56 -12.89 -16.11
CA MET A 85 -5.24 -12.53 -14.71
C MET A 85 -3.96 -13.21 -14.19
N SER A 86 -3.64 -14.44 -14.64
CA SER A 86 -2.40 -15.13 -14.26
C SER A 86 -1.13 -14.37 -14.64
N ARG A 87 -1.17 -13.59 -15.73
CA ARG A 87 -0.04 -12.79 -16.18
C ARG A 87 0.34 -11.68 -15.22
N ILE A 88 -0.61 -11.22 -14.38
CA ILE A 88 -0.33 -10.26 -13.31
C ILE A 88 0.63 -10.90 -12.29
N LEU A 89 0.28 -12.10 -11.81
CA LEU A 89 1.12 -12.85 -10.87
C LEU A 89 2.47 -13.21 -11.48
N GLU A 90 2.49 -13.69 -12.71
CA GLU A 90 3.73 -13.98 -13.44
C GLU A 90 4.64 -12.76 -13.55
N SER A 91 4.07 -11.55 -13.67
CA SER A 91 4.82 -10.31 -13.73
C SER A 91 5.44 -9.95 -12.39
N VAL A 92 4.74 -10.18 -11.28
CA VAL A 92 5.25 -10.00 -9.93
C VAL A 92 6.37 -11.01 -9.63
N GLU A 93 6.14 -12.29 -9.92
CA GLU A 93 7.09 -13.38 -9.66
C GLU A 93 8.45 -13.17 -10.35
N LYS A 94 8.48 -12.54 -11.52
CA LYS A 94 9.74 -12.20 -12.20
C LYS A 94 10.65 -11.26 -11.42
N HIS A 95 10.08 -10.46 -10.52
CA HIS A 95 10.79 -9.48 -9.71
C HIS A 95 10.92 -9.92 -8.24
N TYR A 96 10.31 -11.05 -7.87
CA TYR A 96 10.36 -11.58 -6.52
C TYR A 96 11.71 -12.29 -6.26
N ASN A 97 12.42 -11.85 -5.22
CA ASN A 97 13.64 -12.51 -4.76
C ASN A 97 13.72 -12.41 -3.24
N ASN A 98 13.21 -13.43 -2.54
CA ASN A 98 13.14 -13.44 -1.06
C ASN A 98 12.44 -12.20 -0.46
N GLY A 99 11.40 -11.73 -1.15
CA GLY A 99 10.67 -10.48 -0.91
C GLY A 99 10.80 -9.53 -2.09
N LEU A 100 9.74 -8.75 -2.35
CA LEU A 100 9.76 -7.68 -3.34
C LEU A 100 10.22 -6.39 -2.65
N GLU A 101 11.29 -5.77 -3.15
CA GLU A 101 11.73 -4.46 -2.65
C GLU A 101 10.66 -3.40 -2.94
N LEU A 102 10.11 -2.81 -1.89
CA LEU A 102 9.02 -1.84 -2.02
C LEU A 102 9.58 -0.42 -2.17
N ASN A 103 9.82 -0.05 -3.42
CA ASN A 103 10.22 1.29 -3.86
C ASN A 103 9.69 1.56 -5.27
N PHE A 104 9.67 2.83 -5.68
CA PHE A 104 9.12 3.23 -6.97
C PHE A 104 9.83 2.61 -8.17
N ASN A 105 11.15 2.40 -8.09
CA ASN A 105 11.92 1.80 -9.18
C ASN A 105 11.49 0.34 -9.41
N THR A 106 11.43 -0.46 -8.34
CA THR A 106 10.97 -1.85 -8.44
C THR A 106 9.52 -1.93 -8.93
N LEU A 107 8.63 -1.08 -8.41
CA LEU A 107 7.23 -1.02 -8.86
C LEU A 107 7.14 -0.66 -10.34
N TYR A 108 7.94 0.30 -10.81
CA TYR A 108 8.01 0.65 -12.23
C TYR A 108 8.42 -0.54 -13.11
N GLN A 109 9.45 -1.30 -12.70
CA GLN A 109 9.88 -2.50 -13.44
C GLN A 109 8.79 -3.59 -13.48
N VAL A 110 8.07 -3.79 -12.37
CA VAL A 110 6.91 -4.71 -12.31
C VAL A 110 5.83 -4.25 -13.30
N LEU A 111 5.47 -2.97 -13.30
CA LEU A 111 4.45 -2.43 -14.20
C LEU A 111 4.87 -2.53 -15.68
N ARG A 112 6.14 -2.28 -16.00
CA ARG A 112 6.68 -2.48 -17.36
C ARG A 112 6.56 -3.92 -17.81
N THR A 113 6.89 -4.85 -16.92
CA THR A 113 6.73 -6.29 -17.19
C THR A 113 5.26 -6.64 -17.39
N LEU A 114 4.37 -6.06 -16.59
CA LEU A 114 2.93 -6.24 -16.67
C LEU A 114 2.38 -5.74 -18.03
N GLN A 115 2.70 -4.52 -18.42
CA GLN A 115 2.31 -3.96 -19.73
C GLN A 115 2.71 -4.89 -20.89
N THR A 116 3.97 -5.34 -20.87
CA THR A 116 4.49 -6.24 -21.91
C THR A 116 3.77 -7.58 -21.94
N ASN A 117 3.58 -8.22 -20.77
CA ASN A 117 2.92 -9.52 -20.67
C ASN A 117 1.43 -9.45 -21.04
N MET A 118 0.77 -8.33 -20.78
CA MET A 118 -0.65 -8.12 -21.07
C MET A 118 -0.90 -7.55 -22.47
N ASN A 119 0.13 -7.01 -23.13
CA ASN A 119 0.03 -6.26 -24.39
C ASN A 119 -0.95 -5.09 -24.28
N GLN A 120 -0.90 -4.36 -23.17
CA GLN A 120 -1.76 -3.22 -22.88
C GLN A 120 -0.95 -1.92 -22.73
N ASN A 121 -1.60 -0.79 -22.96
CA ASN A 121 -0.94 0.53 -22.96
C ASN A 121 -0.71 1.09 -21.57
N SER A 122 -1.55 0.70 -20.59
CA SER A 122 -1.45 1.22 -19.22
C SER A 122 -1.31 0.09 -18.20
N ALA A 123 -0.67 0.41 -17.08
CA ALA A 123 -0.64 -0.44 -15.90
C ALA A 123 -0.55 0.41 -14.63
N GLY A 124 -1.20 -0.04 -13.57
CA GLY A 124 -1.20 0.63 -12.27
C GLY A 124 -1.02 -0.35 -11.13
N VAL A 125 -0.44 0.14 -10.04
CA VAL A 125 -0.30 -0.58 -8.77
C VAL A 125 -0.53 0.36 -7.60
N ASP A 126 -1.28 -0.15 -6.62
CA ASP A 126 -1.30 0.38 -5.26
C ASP A 126 -0.83 -0.74 -4.32
N VAL A 127 0.11 -0.44 -3.44
CA VAL A 127 0.60 -1.41 -2.47
C VAL A 127 0.77 -0.78 -1.11
N SER A 128 0.15 -1.38 -0.10
CA SER A 128 0.26 -0.96 1.30
C SER A 128 1.01 -1.99 2.13
N GLY A 129 1.75 -1.51 3.12
CA GLY A 129 2.47 -2.34 4.08
C GLY A 129 2.87 -1.57 5.34
N LYS A 130 3.35 -2.30 6.34
CA LYS A 130 3.93 -1.70 7.54
C LYS A 130 5.38 -1.33 7.27
N TRP A 131 5.70 -0.06 7.45
CA TRP A 131 7.06 0.45 7.45
C TRP A 131 7.57 0.52 8.88
N PHE A 132 8.70 -0.11 9.15
CA PHE A 132 9.37 -0.11 10.45
C PHE A 132 10.65 0.72 10.38
N PHE A 133 10.93 1.47 11.44
CA PHE A 133 12.11 2.33 11.54
C PHE A 133 12.65 2.38 12.96
N ASP A 134 13.89 2.83 13.11
CA ASP A 134 14.49 3.01 14.42
C ASP A 134 13.90 4.24 15.11
N ARG A 135 13.50 4.09 16.37
CA ARG A 135 13.02 5.16 17.22
C ARG A 135 13.89 5.23 18.47
N PHE A 136 14.39 6.43 18.78
CA PHE A 136 15.19 6.66 19.97
C PHE A 136 14.40 7.54 20.96
N SER A 137 14.38 7.15 22.23
CA SER A 137 13.73 7.94 23.27
C SER A 137 14.44 9.30 23.45
N PRO A 138 13.71 10.38 23.83
CA PRO A 138 14.18 11.75 23.63
C PRO A 138 15.29 12.20 24.60
N VAL A 139 15.47 11.52 25.71
CA VAL A 139 16.47 11.87 26.76
C VAL A 139 17.45 10.73 26.97
N THR A 140 16.94 9.51 27.17
CA THR A 140 17.78 8.34 27.48
C THR A 140 18.36 7.67 26.25
N ASN A 141 17.93 8.07 25.07
CA ASN A 141 18.39 7.57 23.77
C ASN A 141 18.28 6.03 23.63
N ILE A 142 17.27 5.45 24.26
CA ILE A 142 17.01 4.01 24.16
C ILE A 142 16.40 3.73 22.80
N LYS A 143 17.02 2.81 22.06
CA LYS A 143 16.58 2.35 20.76
C LYS A 143 15.37 1.43 20.89
N ALA A 144 14.35 1.67 20.07
CA ALA A 144 13.18 0.81 19.89
C ALA A 144 12.75 0.81 18.41
N VAL A 145 11.78 0.00 18.05
CA VAL A 145 11.23 -0.05 16.70
C VAL A 145 9.93 0.74 16.65
N GLY A 146 9.93 1.81 15.85
CA GLY A 146 8.72 2.57 15.46
C GLY A 146 8.07 1.95 14.24
N ASN A 147 6.83 2.32 13.95
CA ASN A 147 6.15 1.90 12.73
C ASN A 147 5.14 2.94 12.24
N ALA A 148 4.90 2.93 10.93
CA ALA A 148 3.84 3.65 10.25
C ALA A 148 3.24 2.75 9.15
N ASP A 149 2.06 3.07 8.68
CA ASP A 149 1.53 2.45 7.46
C ASP A 149 2.01 3.26 6.25
N VAL A 150 2.46 2.57 5.22
CA VAL A 150 2.86 3.20 3.96
C VAL A 150 2.09 2.60 2.80
N THR A 151 1.65 3.45 1.88
CA THR A 151 1.03 3.01 0.63
C THR A 151 1.71 3.72 -0.53
N TYR A 152 2.21 2.94 -1.48
CA TYR A 152 2.76 3.43 -2.75
C TYR A 152 1.70 3.31 -3.83
N GLY A 153 1.51 4.37 -4.60
CA GLY A 153 0.71 4.39 -5.81
C GLY A 153 1.56 4.74 -7.01
N LEU A 154 1.52 3.90 -8.04
CA LEU A 154 2.23 4.13 -9.30
C LEU A 154 1.36 3.72 -10.48
N ALA A 155 1.30 4.55 -11.52
CA ALA A 155 0.70 4.18 -12.79
C ALA A 155 1.59 4.65 -13.95
N ILE A 156 1.58 3.86 -15.01
CA ILE A 156 2.33 4.15 -16.24
C ILE A 156 1.41 4.01 -17.46
N GLU A 157 1.65 4.81 -18.45
CA GLU A 157 1.01 4.75 -19.77
C GLU A 157 2.07 4.95 -20.84
N GLN A 158 2.14 4.03 -21.82
CA GLN A 158 3.16 4.06 -22.88
C GLN A 158 4.56 4.37 -22.35
N ASP A 159 4.96 3.68 -21.29
CA ASP A 159 6.27 3.80 -20.63
C ASP A 159 6.50 5.09 -19.82
N LYS A 160 5.54 5.99 -19.77
CA LYS A 160 5.61 7.23 -18.98
C LYS A 160 4.86 7.06 -17.66
N ILE A 161 5.44 7.59 -16.61
CA ILE A 161 4.77 7.65 -15.31
C ILE A 161 3.65 8.70 -15.39
N THR A 162 2.41 8.27 -15.15
CA THR A 162 1.22 9.14 -15.13
C THR A 162 0.77 9.45 -13.70
N ARG A 163 1.07 8.57 -12.74
CA ARG A 163 0.79 8.73 -11.31
C ARG A 163 1.97 8.23 -10.49
N LYS A 164 2.45 9.02 -9.55
CA LYS A 164 3.49 8.64 -8.59
C LYS A 164 3.14 9.29 -7.25
N GLU A 165 2.73 8.50 -6.29
CA GLU A 165 2.24 9.00 -5.01
C GLU A 165 2.62 8.10 -3.85
N ILE A 166 2.72 8.69 -2.67
CA ILE A 166 2.91 7.95 -1.42
C ILE A 166 1.93 8.47 -0.38
N THR A 167 1.39 7.54 0.41
CA THR A 167 0.62 7.85 1.61
C THR A 167 1.35 7.28 2.81
N ILE A 168 1.55 8.11 3.83
CA ILE A 168 2.07 7.66 5.14
C ILE A 168 1.01 7.97 6.19
N GLU A 169 0.72 6.96 7.00
CA GLU A 169 -0.18 7.09 8.14
C GLU A 169 0.57 6.74 9.43
N ALA A 170 0.65 7.72 10.33
CA ALA A 170 1.36 7.57 11.60
C ALA A 170 0.52 8.08 12.77
N SER A 171 0.76 7.48 13.94
CA SER A 171 0.13 7.91 15.18
C SER A 171 0.97 9.00 15.85
N VAL A 172 0.31 10.04 16.33
CA VAL A 172 0.90 11.14 17.12
C VAL A 172 0.07 11.40 18.35
N THR A 173 0.52 12.28 19.23
CA THR A 173 -0.31 12.79 20.35
C THR A 173 -0.73 14.23 20.11
N THR A 174 -1.97 14.54 20.52
CA THR A 174 -2.51 15.90 20.49
C THR A 174 -3.05 16.27 21.87
N LEU A 175 -2.54 17.35 22.43
CA LEU A 175 -3.02 17.95 23.66
C LEU A 175 -4.01 19.07 23.32
N CYS A 176 -5.20 19.01 23.92
CA CYS A 176 -6.29 19.93 23.60
C CYS A 176 -6.04 21.35 24.10
N PRO A 177 -5.98 22.37 23.24
CA PRO A 177 -5.83 23.77 23.63
C PRO A 177 -6.98 24.28 24.50
N CYS A 178 -8.23 23.92 24.16
CA CYS A 178 -9.40 24.34 24.92
C CYS A 178 -9.38 23.83 26.38
N SER A 179 -9.05 22.52 26.55
CA SER A 179 -9.00 21.98 27.92
C SER A 179 -7.83 22.56 28.73
N LYS A 180 -6.73 22.93 28.06
CA LYS A 180 -5.61 23.64 28.69
C LYS A 180 -6.02 25.00 29.22
N GLU A 181 -6.88 25.73 28.51
CA GLU A 181 -7.33 27.07 28.88
C GLU A 181 -8.29 27.06 30.09
N ILE A 182 -9.18 26.06 30.16
CA ILE A 182 -10.27 26.04 31.16
C ILE A 182 -9.98 25.19 32.38
N SER A 183 -8.94 24.37 32.38
CA SER A 183 -8.63 23.42 33.46
C SER A 183 -7.52 23.91 34.34
N GLU A 184 -7.73 23.84 35.66
CA GLU A 184 -6.70 24.14 36.66
C GLU A 184 -5.58 23.09 36.74
N TYR A 185 -5.84 21.87 36.25
CA TYR A 185 -4.93 20.71 36.36
C TYR A 185 -4.30 20.24 35.05
N SER A 186 -4.18 21.11 34.06
CA SER A 186 -3.63 20.81 32.75
C SER A 186 -4.71 20.44 31.70
N ALA A 187 -4.38 19.69 30.68
CA ALA A 187 -5.23 19.38 29.55
C ALA A 187 -5.25 17.87 29.26
N HIS A 188 -6.33 17.39 28.69
CA HIS A 188 -6.33 16.03 28.19
C HIS A 188 -5.42 15.90 26.94
N ASN A 189 -4.77 14.76 26.85
CA ASN A 189 -3.93 14.37 25.72
C ASN A 189 -4.48 13.08 25.13
N GLN A 190 -4.48 12.96 23.81
CA GLN A 190 -5.03 11.81 23.10
C GLN A 190 -4.13 11.38 21.94
N ARG A 191 -4.29 10.15 21.51
CA ARG A 191 -3.66 9.67 20.29
C ARG A 191 -4.48 10.14 19.09
N GLY A 192 -3.82 10.77 18.13
CA GLY A 192 -4.35 11.08 16.81
C GLY A 192 -3.68 10.21 15.75
N ILE A 193 -4.36 10.00 14.64
CA ILE A 193 -3.79 9.41 13.42
C ILE A 193 -3.68 10.53 12.40
N VAL A 194 -2.49 10.73 11.88
CA VAL A 194 -2.22 11.66 10.78
C VAL A 194 -1.97 10.85 9.52
N THR A 195 -2.71 11.14 8.47
CA THR A 195 -2.52 10.54 7.15
C THR A 195 -2.08 11.64 6.19
N VAL A 196 -0.91 11.49 5.62
CA VAL A 196 -0.35 12.38 4.59
C VAL A 196 -0.29 11.61 3.28
N LYS A 197 -0.93 12.16 2.25
CA LYS A 197 -0.80 11.71 0.88
C LYS A 197 -0.15 12.83 0.07
N VAL A 198 0.94 12.52 -0.62
CA VAL A 198 1.63 13.44 -1.51
C VAL A 198 1.77 12.86 -2.91
N TYR A 199 1.63 13.72 -3.89
CA TYR A 199 1.97 13.44 -5.28
C TYR A 199 3.42 13.85 -5.50
N LEU A 200 4.19 12.97 -6.11
CA LEU A 200 5.63 13.13 -6.29
C LEU A 200 5.94 13.52 -7.73
N ASP A 201 7.02 14.26 -7.91
CA ASP A 201 7.57 14.54 -9.24
C ASP A 201 7.71 13.23 -10.03
N LYS A 202 7.13 13.21 -11.22
CA LYS A 202 7.06 12.03 -12.09
C LYS A 202 8.31 11.81 -12.88
N ASP A 203 9.03 12.90 -13.19
CA ASP A 203 10.17 12.92 -14.11
C ASP A 203 11.50 12.77 -13.37
N ASN A 204 11.54 13.13 -12.09
CA ASN A 204 12.73 13.09 -11.27
C ASN A 204 12.68 11.98 -10.19
N ASP A 205 13.85 11.53 -9.79
CA ASP A 205 13.99 10.64 -8.66
C ASP A 205 13.62 11.36 -7.36
N VAL A 206 12.95 10.67 -6.48
CA VAL A 206 12.63 11.17 -5.13
C VAL A 206 13.87 10.98 -4.26
N VAL A 207 14.13 11.91 -3.36
CA VAL A 207 15.23 11.81 -2.38
C VAL A 207 15.10 10.53 -1.55
N ASP A 208 16.22 9.92 -1.19
CA ASP A 208 16.21 8.60 -0.51
C ASP A 208 15.46 8.61 0.85
N ASP A 209 15.49 9.73 1.55
CA ASP A 209 14.92 9.93 2.89
C ASP A 209 13.50 10.52 2.89
N TYR A 210 12.80 10.47 1.75
CA TYR A 210 11.46 11.10 1.61
C TYR A 210 10.43 10.61 2.64
N LYS A 211 10.46 9.32 3.01
CA LYS A 211 9.55 8.77 4.03
C LYS A 211 9.83 9.38 5.40
N ASP A 212 11.11 9.50 5.77
CA ASP A 212 11.52 10.10 7.03
C ASP A 212 11.15 11.58 7.08
N LYS A 213 11.32 12.34 5.99
CA LYS A 213 10.93 13.76 5.89
C LYS A 213 9.44 13.98 6.05
N ILE A 214 8.61 13.12 5.42
CA ILE A 214 7.15 13.19 5.57
C ILE A 214 6.77 12.87 7.03
N LEU A 215 7.35 11.81 7.61
CA LEU A 215 7.10 11.44 9.01
C LEU A 215 7.53 12.54 9.98
N ASP A 216 8.69 13.15 9.75
CA ASP A 216 9.19 14.27 10.57
C ASP A 216 8.24 15.47 10.51
N ALA A 217 7.71 15.83 9.34
CA ALA A 217 6.71 16.90 9.21
C ALA A 217 5.46 16.61 10.04
N MET A 218 4.99 15.33 10.06
CA MET A 218 3.83 14.92 10.86
C MET A 218 4.12 15.01 12.35
N GLU A 219 5.27 14.52 12.81
CA GLU A 219 5.65 14.40 14.21
C GLU A 219 6.15 15.70 14.83
N ALA A 220 6.87 16.52 14.08
CA ALA A 220 7.37 17.81 14.54
C ALA A 220 6.22 18.76 14.91
N ASN A 221 5.15 18.70 14.14
CA ASN A 221 3.98 19.56 14.28
C ASN A 221 2.91 19.05 15.27
N ALA A 222 3.02 17.80 15.72
CA ALA A 222 2.17 17.24 16.77
C ALA A 222 2.54 17.76 18.15
N SER A 223 1.66 17.57 19.13
CA SER A 223 1.96 17.94 20.52
C SER A 223 3.14 17.13 21.06
N SER A 224 3.22 15.85 20.74
CA SER A 224 4.39 15.01 21.02
C SER A 224 4.43 13.79 20.11
N ILE A 225 5.64 13.27 19.92
CA ILE A 225 5.92 12.02 19.25
C ILE A 225 5.56 10.83 20.16
N LEU A 226 5.14 9.73 19.58
CA LEU A 226 4.96 8.47 20.29
C LEU A 226 6.26 7.65 20.28
N TYR A 227 6.65 7.19 21.46
CA TYR A 227 7.84 6.36 21.67
C TYR A 227 7.44 5.00 22.22
N PRO A 228 7.95 3.89 21.65
CA PRO A 228 7.65 2.55 22.18
C PRO A 228 8.21 2.29 23.58
N ILE A 229 9.31 2.95 23.94
CA ILE A 229 9.98 2.82 25.25
C ILE A 229 10.29 4.21 25.81
N LEU A 230 9.85 4.46 27.03
CA LEU A 230 10.15 5.66 27.81
C LEU A 230 10.66 5.28 29.19
N LYS A 231 11.64 6.02 29.69
CA LYS A 231 12.06 6.04 31.07
C LYS A 231 11.61 7.35 31.74
N ARG A 232 11.69 7.46 33.03
CA ARG A 232 11.21 8.65 33.78
C ARG A 232 11.70 10.00 33.21
N PRO A 233 12.97 10.19 32.82
CA PRO A 233 13.38 11.42 32.16
C PRO A 233 12.69 11.66 30.81
N ASP A 234 12.46 10.59 30.07
CA ASP A 234 11.75 10.67 28.78
C ASP A 234 10.27 11.02 28.98
N GLU A 235 9.61 10.39 29.97
CA GLU A 235 8.22 10.68 30.33
C GLU A 235 8.03 12.16 30.68
N LYS A 236 8.96 12.73 31.52
CA LYS A 236 8.97 14.15 31.82
C LYS A 236 9.05 14.99 30.54
N ARG A 237 10.00 14.70 29.66
CA ARG A 237 10.21 15.46 28.42
C ARG A 237 9.00 15.40 27.48
N VAL A 238 8.43 14.21 27.29
CA VAL A 238 7.23 14.00 26.45
C VAL A 238 6.03 14.78 27.01
N THR A 239 5.84 14.76 28.33
CA THR A 239 4.75 15.47 28.99
C THR A 239 4.89 16.99 28.84
N GLU A 240 6.09 17.53 29.10
CA GLU A 240 6.39 18.96 28.97
C GLU A 240 6.23 19.42 27.52
N ARG A 241 6.78 18.67 26.55
CA ARG A 241 6.64 18.96 25.11
C ARG A 241 5.18 19.01 24.68
N ALA A 242 4.37 18.03 25.11
CA ALA A 242 2.94 18.02 24.78
C ALA A 242 2.22 19.25 25.34
N TYR A 243 2.54 19.63 26.55
CA TYR A 243 1.95 20.80 27.20
C TYR A 243 2.38 22.15 26.56
N GLU A 244 3.63 22.22 26.09
CA GLU A 244 4.18 23.36 25.35
C GLU A 244 3.56 23.52 23.96
N ASN A 245 3.09 22.42 23.37
CA ASN A 245 2.60 22.34 21.99
C ASN A 245 1.15 21.84 21.90
N PRO A 246 0.17 22.56 22.50
CA PRO A 246 -1.24 22.19 22.30
C PRO A 246 -1.62 22.36 20.83
N ARG A 247 -2.44 21.46 20.30
CA ARG A 247 -2.80 21.44 18.87
C ARG A 247 -4.27 21.11 18.67
N PHE A 248 -4.96 21.93 17.90
CA PHE A 248 -6.19 21.54 17.22
C PHE A 248 -5.83 20.70 15.99
N VAL A 249 -6.76 19.87 15.57
CA VAL A 249 -6.61 19.06 14.35
C VAL A 249 -6.37 19.95 13.12
N GLU A 250 -7.07 21.08 13.04
CA GLU A 250 -6.96 22.05 11.95
C GLU A 250 -5.58 22.70 11.88
N ASP A 251 -5.00 23.01 13.06
CA ASP A 251 -3.67 23.61 13.13
C ASP A 251 -2.59 22.59 12.79
N LEU A 252 -2.76 21.35 13.25
CA LEU A 252 -1.85 20.26 12.87
C LEU A 252 -1.81 20.07 11.35
N ILE A 253 -2.98 20.02 10.68
CA ILE A 253 -3.05 19.89 9.22
C ILE A 253 -2.36 21.07 8.53
N ARG A 254 -2.60 22.31 8.96
CA ARG A 254 -1.98 23.52 8.37
C ARG A 254 -0.46 23.50 8.49
N LEU A 255 0.05 23.13 9.66
CA LEU A 255 1.49 23.10 9.94
C LEU A 255 2.17 21.98 9.14
N VAL A 256 1.61 20.77 9.13
CA VAL A 256 2.13 19.66 8.31
C VAL A 256 2.14 20.03 6.83
N SER A 257 1.06 20.62 6.33
CA SER A 257 1.00 21.06 4.93
C SER A 257 2.01 22.15 4.63
N ALA A 258 2.25 23.10 5.55
CA ALA A 258 3.24 24.14 5.39
C ALA A 258 4.66 23.58 5.24
N ASP A 259 5.03 22.59 6.06
CA ASP A 259 6.34 21.94 5.94
C ASP A 259 6.47 21.14 4.63
N LEU A 260 5.40 20.45 4.21
CA LEU A 260 5.44 19.60 3.02
C LEU A 260 5.55 20.38 1.71
N VAL A 261 4.92 21.56 1.61
CA VAL A 261 5.00 22.40 0.40
C VAL A 261 6.37 23.04 0.17
N GLU A 262 7.27 22.98 1.17
CA GLU A 262 8.66 23.44 1.03
C GLU A 262 9.55 22.42 0.29
N PHE A 263 9.09 21.19 0.10
CA PHE A 263 9.84 20.15 -0.60
C PHE A 263 9.59 20.22 -2.10
N ASP A 264 10.64 20.48 -2.86
CA ASP A 264 10.64 20.63 -4.33
C ASP A 264 10.33 19.34 -5.12
N TRP A 265 10.38 18.18 -4.45
CA TRP A 265 10.02 16.86 -5.02
C TRP A 265 8.54 16.47 -4.80
N ILE A 266 7.73 17.35 -4.22
CA ILE A 266 6.28 17.21 -4.03
C ILE A 266 5.55 18.09 -5.04
N ASP A 267 4.69 17.48 -5.86
CA ASP A 267 3.84 18.17 -6.82
C ASP A 267 2.47 18.59 -6.22
N GLY A 268 2.03 17.92 -5.15
CA GLY A 268 0.75 18.20 -4.50
C GLY A 268 0.40 17.25 -3.36
#